data_05d82e26e0cb1cfd34a5459a4b399309
#
_entry.id   05d82e26e0cb1cfd34a5459a4b399309
#
_cell.length_a   1.000
_cell.length_b   1.000
_cell.length_c   1.000
_cell.angle_alpha   90.00
_cell.angle_beta   90.00
_cell.angle_gamma   90.00
#
_symmetry.space_group_name_H-M   'P 1'
#
loop_
_entity.id
_entity.type
_entity.pdbx_description
1 polymer ?
#
loop_
_entity_poly.entity_id
_entity_poly.type
_entity_poly.pdbx_seq_one_letter_code
_entity_poly.pdbx_strand_id
1 'polypeptide(L)'
;MERKEEMLRPDDGFYFGLGLFETVAVEQGRPLFLKEHLERLTRGMKLLGIRQRDPLRENGAAADLEHTVRKWLSGHPMERGAFKLVITEENLILRERKHTYGPDQYSRGLKADFSQVRRNSTSPLTYLKSLNYGDCILEKR
;
A
#
# COMPACT_ATOMS: atom_id res chain seq x y z
N MET A 1 -18.70 -12.12 17.07
CA MET A 1 -17.48 -12.43 16.28
C MET A 1 -16.41 -11.45 16.72
N GLU A 2 -15.51 -11.88 17.58
CA GLU A 2 -14.43 -11.05 18.09
C GLU A 2 -13.54 -10.63 16.92
N ARG A 3 -13.37 -9.31 16.73
CA ARG A 3 -12.32 -8.81 15.86
C ARG A 3 -10.99 -9.22 16.51
N LYS A 4 -10.27 -10.15 15.89
CA LYS A 4 -8.87 -10.37 16.22
C LYS A 4 -8.19 -9.01 16.02
N GLU A 5 -7.79 -8.35 17.10
CA GLU A 5 -7.00 -7.14 17.03
C GLU A 5 -5.72 -7.50 16.29
N GLU A 6 -5.57 -6.99 15.07
CA GLU A 6 -4.30 -7.02 14.36
C GLU A 6 -3.32 -6.14 15.13
N MET A 7 -2.50 -6.74 15.96
CA MET A 7 -1.50 -6.03 16.72
C MET A 7 -0.35 -5.66 15.78
N LEU A 8 -0.18 -4.35 15.56
CA LEU A 8 0.97 -3.82 14.83
C LEU A 8 2.25 -4.14 15.62
N ARG A 9 3.23 -4.73 14.96
CA ARG A 9 4.55 -4.96 15.55
C ARG A 9 5.44 -3.76 15.28
N PRO A 10 5.95 -3.07 16.32
CA PRO A 10 6.89 -1.98 16.14
C PRO A 10 8.19 -2.49 15.51
N ASP A 11 8.53 -1.90 14.36
CA ASP A 11 9.75 -2.19 13.59
C ASP A 11 10.27 -0.91 12.94
N ASP A 12 11.29 -0.99 12.11
CA ASP A 12 11.85 0.17 11.40
C ASP A 12 10.84 0.83 10.45
N GLY A 13 9.83 0.10 10.00
CA GLY A 13 8.71 0.67 9.26
C GLY A 13 7.87 1.61 10.11
N PHE A 14 7.62 1.23 11.37
CA PHE A 14 6.90 2.06 12.33
C PHE A 14 7.74 3.25 12.82
N TYR A 15 9.01 3.01 13.22
CA TYR A 15 9.85 4.06 13.81
C TYR A 15 10.42 5.04 12.78
N PHE A 16 10.80 4.56 11.59
CA PHE A 16 11.57 5.36 10.63
C PHE A 16 10.92 5.42 9.23
N GLY A 17 9.74 4.83 9.07
CA GLY A 17 9.07 4.77 7.78
C GLY A 17 9.74 3.84 6.76
N LEU A 18 10.58 2.90 7.19
CA LEU A 18 11.20 1.88 6.33
C LEU A 18 10.19 0.78 6.00
N GLY A 19 9.20 1.13 5.24
CA GLY A 19 8.15 0.28 4.73
C GLY A 19 7.61 0.81 3.42
N LEU A 20 6.74 0.05 2.81
CA LEU A 20 6.16 0.35 1.51
C LEU A 20 4.64 0.20 1.57
N PHE A 21 3.95 0.89 0.68
CA PHE A 21 2.51 0.71 0.56
C PHE A 21 2.04 0.76 -0.89
N GLU A 22 0.95 0.10 -1.16
CA GLU A 22 0.19 0.20 -2.39
C GLU A 22 -1.27 0.53 -2.09
N THR A 23 -1.94 1.14 -3.04
CA THR A 23 -3.40 1.30 -3.03
C THR A 23 -3.90 0.81 -4.37
N VAL A 24 -4.68 -0.26 -4.33
CA VAL A 24 -5.16 -0.97 -5.51
C VAL A 24 -6.66 -0.73 -5.63
N ALA A 25 -7.09 -0.23 -6.77
CA ALA A 25 -8.51 -0.09 -7.06
C ALA A 25 -9.11 -1.46 -7.42
N VAL A 26 -10.37 -1.63 -7.08
CA VAL A 26 -11.17 -2.81 -7.44
C VAL A 26 -12.39 -2.34 -8.22
N GLU A 27 -12.59 -2.92 -9.39
CA GLU A 27 -13.76 -2.70 -10.24
C GLU A 27 -14.32 -4.06 -10.70
N GLN A 28 -15.62 -4.22 -10.60
CA GLN A 28 -16.32 -5.47 -10.93
C GLN A 28 -15.71 -6.69 -10.19
N GLY A 29 -15.37 -6.51 -8.92
CA GLY A 29 -14.76 -7.54 -8.09
C GLY A 29 -13.31 -7.87 -8.42
N ARG A 30 -12.66 -7.14 -9.34
CA ARG A 30 -11.30 -7.43 -9.82
C ARG A 30 -10.33 -6.32 -9.41
N PRO A 31 -9.18 -6.66 -8.80
CA PRO A 31 -8.13 -5.68 -8.54
C PRO A 31 -7.49 -5.23 -9.85
N LEU A 32 -7.42 -3.92 -10.06
CA LEU A 32 -6.83 -3.34 -11.25
C LEU A 32 -5.30 -3.29 -11.13
N PHE A 33 -4.59 -3.71 -12.16
CA PHE A 33 -3.13 -3.65 -12.26
C PHE A 33 -2.40 -4.30 -11.05
N LEU A 34 -2.98 -5.37 -10.49
CA LEU A 34 -2.43 -6.02 -9.30
C LEU A 34 -0.97 -6.44 -9.51
N LYS A 35 -0.65 -7.02 -10.68
CA LYS A 35 0.70 -7.46 -11.01
C LYS A 35 1.70 -6.31 -10.94
N GLU A 36 1.39 -5.19 -11.58
CA GLU A 36 2.25 -4.00 -11.63
C GLU A 36 2.44 -3.39 -10.23
N HIS A 37 1.39 -3.36 -9.41
CA HIS A 37 1.47 -2.94 -8.02
C HIS A 37 2.42 -3.84 -7.21
N LEU A 38 2.29 -5.15 -7.34
CA LEU A 38 3.14 -6.11 -6.61
C LEU A 38 4.58 -6.12 -7.10
N GLU A 39 4.81 -5.94 -8.40
CA GLU A 39 6.16 -5.78 -8.96
C GLU A 39 6.85 -4.53 -8.42
N ARG A 40 6.13 -3.39 -8.34
CA ARG A 40 6.68 -2.15 -7.75
C ARG A 40 7.00 -2.34 -6.27
N LEU A 41 6.09 -2.96 -5.53
CA LEU A 41 6.28 -3.28 -4.12
C LEU A 41 7.52 -4.15 -3.91
N THR A 42 7.65 -5.23 -4.67
CA THR A 42 8.78 -6.18 -4.57
C THR A 42 10.11 -5.51 -4.91
N ARG A 43 10.15 -4.65 -5.92
CA ARG A 43 11.35 -3.86 -6.22
C ARG A 43 11.72 -2.93 -5.06
N GLY A 44 10.73 -2.27 -4.47
CA GLY A 44 10.96 -1.42 -3.30
C GLY A 44 11.46 -2.20 -2.09
N MET A 45 10.89 -3.38 -1.81
CA MET A 45 11.36 -4.27 -0.74
C MET A 45 12.83 -4.63 -0.94
N LYS A 46 13.22 -4.99 -2.15
CA LYS A 46 14.61 -5.33 -2.48
C LYS A 46 15.54 -4.14 -2.24
N LEU A 47 15.15 -2.94 -2.65
CA LEU A 47 15.95 -1.72 -2.47
C LEU A 47 16.09 -1.32 -1.00
N LEU A 48 15.06 -1.51 -0.19
CA LEU A 48 15.08 -1.21 1.25
C LEU A 48 15.62 -2.36 2.11
N GLY A 49 15.94 -3.51 1.51
CA GLY A 49 16.39 -4.69 2.25
C GLY A 49 15.31 -5.32 3.13
N ILE A 50 14.03 -5.03 2.86
CA ILE A 50 12.92 -5.57 3.64
C ILE A 50 12.80 -7.07 3.40
N ARG A 51 13.07 -7.86 4.43
CA ARG A 51 12.84 -9.30 4.48
C ARG A 51 11.63 -9.54 5.35
N GLN A 52 10.47 -9.65 4.71
CA GLN A 52 9.21 -9.86 5.42
C GLN A 52 9.28 -11.10 6.30
N ARG A 53 9.06 -10.91 7.61
CA ARG A 53 9.15 -11.95 8.66
C ARG A 53 7.79 -12.31 9.24
N ASP A 54 6.69 -11.95 8.57
CA ASP A 54 5.35 -12.29 9.06
C ASP A 54 5.23 -13.81 9.25
N PRO A 55 4.97 -14.28 10.49
CA PRO A 55 4.83 -15.70 10.80
C PRO A 55 3.63 -16.38 10.14
N LEU A 56 2.70 -15.60 9.56
CA LEU A 56 1.59 -16.15 8.79
C LEU A 56 2.00 -16.56 7.36
N ARG A 57 3.27 -16.35 6.99
CA ARG A 57 3.84 -16.73 5.71
C ARG A 57 4.68 -17.98 5.82
N GLU A 58 4.18 -19.07 5.30
CA GLU A 58 4.88 -20.34 5.36
C GLU A 58 6.16 -20.43 4.51
N ASN A 59 6.36 -19.57 3.49
CA ASN A 59 7.47 -19.72 2.52
C ASN A 59 8.19 -18.45 2.02
N GLY A 60 7.94 -17.28 2.56
CA GLY A 60 8.78 -16.07 2.35
C GLY A 60 9.05 -15.57 0.93
N ALA A 61 8.38 -16.06 -0.10
CA ALA A 61 8.64 -15.73 -1.51
C ALA A 61 7.66 -14.68 -2.08
N ALA A 62 8.12 -13.90 -3.06
CA ALA A 62 7.30 -12.88 -3.75
C ALA A 62 6.04 -13.45 -4.43
N ALA A 63 6.06 -14.72 -4.84
CA ALA A 63 4.90 -15.45 -5.35
C ALA A 63 3.76 -15.54 -4.33
N ASP A 64 4.08 -15.40 -3.06
CA ASP A 64 3.16 -15.49 -1.94
C ASP A 64 2.35 -14.20 -1.71
N LEU A 65 2.84 -13.03 -2.15
CA LEU A 65 2.10 -11.77 -2.02
C LEU A 65 0.82 -11.76 -2.84
N GLU A 66 0.89 -12.22 -4.07
CA GLU A 66 -0.30 -12.28 -4.92
C GLU A 66 -1.33 -13.26 -4.36
N HIS A 67 -0.89 -14.44 -3.94
CA HIS A 67 -1.76 -15.41 -3.29
C HIS A 67 -2.40 -14.84 -2.01
N THR A 68 -1.60 -14.19 -1.16
CA THR A 68 -2.07 -13.55 0.08
C THR A 68 -3.12 -12.47 -0.20
N VAL A 69 -2.88 -11.61 -1.19
CA VAL A 69 -3.83 -10.56 -1.58
C VAL A 69 -5.12 -11.18 -2.13
N ARG A 70 -5.03 -12.17 -3.00
CA ARG A 70 -6.22 -12.86 -3.56
C ARG A 70 -7.03 -13.59 -2.49
N LYS A 71 -6.36 -14.27 -1.56
CA LYS A 71 -7.00 -14.91 -0.41
C LYS A 71 -7.70 -13.89 0.48
N TRP A 72 -7.06 -12.75 0.75
CA TRP A 72 -7.68 -11.67 1.52
C TRP A 72 -8.92 -11.12 0.80
N LEU A 73 -8.84 -10.85 -0.50
CA LEU A 73 -9.95 -10.37 -1.32
C LEU A 73 -11.14 -11.35 -1.33
N SER A 74 -10.89 -12.66 -1.30
CA SER A 74 -11.99 -13.65 -1.24
C SER A 74 -12.78 -13.57 0.06
N GLY A 75 -12.16 -13.13 1.16
CA GLY A 75 -12.82 -12.87 2.44
C GLY A 75 -13.39 -11.46 2.59
N HIS A 76 -13.07 -10.55 1.66
CA HIS A 76 -13.47 -9.14 1.67
C HIS A 76 -14.02 -8.76 0.29
N PRO A 77 -15.16 -9.33 -0.12
CA PRO A 77 -15.71 -9.09 -1.46
C PRO A 77 -16.11 -7.63 -1.61
N MET A 78 -15.66 -7.00 -2.68
CA MET A 78 -16.03 -5.64 -3.05
C MET A 78 -16.25 -5.53 -4.56
N GLU A 79 -17.40 -5.08 -4.96
CA GLU A 79 -17.73 -4.86 -6.38
C GLU A 79 -16.96 -3.67 -6.93
N ARG A 80 -16.93 -2.57 -6.16
CA ARG A 80 -16.17 -1.36 -6.46
C ARG A 80 -15.59 -0.78 -5.19
N GLY A 81 -14.30 -0.47 -5.20
CA GLY A 81 -13.62 0.04 -4.01
C GLY A 81 -12.13 0.17 -4.22
N ALA A 82 -11.41 0.10 -3.15
CA ALA A 82 -9.97 0.01 -3.13
C ALA A 82 -9.51 -0.70 -1.86
N PHE A 83 -8.30 -1.21 -1.87
CA PHE A 83 -7.63 -1.66 -0.66
C PHE A 83 -6.22 -1.09 -0.58
N LYS A 84 -5.74 -0.94 0.63
CA LYS A 84 -4.38 -0.55 0.94
C LYS A 84 -3.60 -1.77 1.41
N LEU A 85 -2.45 -1.99 0.82
CA LEU A 85 -1.45 -2.96 1.23
C LEU A 85 -0.28 -2.21 1.83
N VAL A 86 0.11 -2.54 3.05
CA VAL A 86 1.31 -2.00 3.71
C VAL A 86 2.23 -3.16 4.05
N ILE A 87 3.51 -3.00 3.79
CA ILE A 87 4.52 -3.99 4.11
C ILE A 87 5.71 -3.34 4.79
N THR A 88 6.12 -3.92 5.92
CA THR A 88 7.34 -3.63 6.64
C THR A 88 8.07 -4.94 6.91
N GLU A 89 9.13 -4.95 7.69
CA GLU A 89 9.82 -6.20 8.02
C GLU A 89 8.93 -7.16 8.83
N GLU A 90 8.17 -6.62 9.80
CA GLU A 90 7.36 -7.40 10.74
C GLU A 90 5.85 -7.35 10.44
N ASN A 91 5.40 -6.51 9.50
CA ASN A 91 3.97 -6.31 9.26
C ASN A 91 3.60 -6.47 7.79
N LEU A 92 2.49 -7.15 7.56
CA LEU A 92 1.76 -7.18 6.29
C LEU A 92 0.30 -6.83 6.58
N ILE A 93 -0.13 -5.66 6.16
CA ILE A 93 -1.46 -5.12 6.49
C ILE A 93 -2.24 -4.93 5.20
N LEU A 94 -3.44 -5.51 5.15
CA LEU A 94 -4.43 -5.32 4.10
C LEU A 94 -5.66 -4.65 4.71
N ARG A 95 -6.08 -3.53 4.16
CA ARG A 95 -7.23 -2.76 4.64
C ARG A 95 -8.08 -2.26 3.48
N GLU A 96 -9.38 -2.44 3.59
CA GLU A 96 -10.32 -1.80 2.68
C GLU A 96 -10.22 -0.28 2.77
N ARG A 97 -10.40 0.37 1.62
CA ARG A 97 -10.57 1.82 1.50
C ARG A 97 -11.80 2.15 0.69
N LYS A 98 -12.54 3.15 1.13
CA LYS A 98 -13.62 3.69 0.32
C LYS A 98 -13.06 4.29 -0.97
N HIS A 99 -13.71 4.01 -2.08
CA HIS A 99 -13.45 4.72 -3.34
C HIS A 99 -13.91 6.16 -3.17
N THR A 100 -12.99 7.12 -3.29
CA THR A 100 -13.27 8.52 -2.97
C THR A 100 -13.73 9.34 -4.16
N TYR A 101 -13.67 8.78 -5.37
CA TYR A 101 -14.03 9.49 -6.60
C TYR A 101 -15.33 8.94 -7.18
N GLY A 102 -16.29 9.82 -7.35
CA GLY A 102 -17.58 9.51 -7.97
C GLY A 102 -17.71 10.14 -9.36
N PRO A 103 -18.87 9.96 -10.04
CA PRO A 103 -19.13 10.53 -11.35
C PRO A 103 -18.88 12.04 -11.43
N ASP A 104 -19.19 12.77 -10.36
CA ASP A 104 -18.99 14.23 -10.30
C ASP A 104 -17.51 14.63 -10.40
N GLN A 105 -16.61 13.89 -9.72
CA GLN A 105 -15.18 14.17 -9.79
C GLN A 105 -14.62 13.82 -11.17
N TYR A 106 -15.12 12.75 -11.78
CA TYR A 106 -14.73 12.38 -13.15
C TYR A 106 -15.18 13.41 -14.19
N SER A 107 -16.36 14.00 -14.04
CA SER A 107 -16.88 14.99 -14.98
C SER A 107 -16.28 16.38 -14.79
N ARG A 108 -16.06 16.81 -13.54
CA ARG A 108 -15.52 18.14 -13.22
C ARG A 108 -13.99 18.21 -13.18
N GLY A 109 -13.33 17.06 -13.03
CA GLY A 109 -11.91 16.97 -12.78
C GLY A 109 -11.53 17.41 -11.36
N LEU A 110 -10.25 17.52 -11.13
CA LEU A 110 -9.67 17.98 -9.86
C LEU A 110 -8.84 19.24 -10.11
N LYS A 111 -8.87 20.18 -9.17
CA LYS A 111 -7.94 21.32 -9.18
C LYS A 111 -6.55 20.80 -8.86
N ALA A 112 -5.55 21.25 -9.60
CA ALA A 112 -4.15 20.95 -9.38
C ALA A 112 -3.36 22.25 -9.26
N ASP A 113 -2.33 22.24 -8.41
CA ASP A 113 -1.40 23.34 -8.24
C ASP A 113 0.00 22.80 -8.00
N PHE A 114 1.00 23.67 -8.08
CA PHE A 114 2.39 23.32 -7.83
C PHE A 114 2.70 23.43 -6.34
N SER A 115 3.16 22.31 -5.75
CA SER A 115 3.62 22.29 -4.36
C SER A 115 4.90 23.11 -4.18
N GLN A 116 5.00 23.81 -3.07
CA GLN A 116 6.25 24.46 -2.63
C GLN A 116 7.20 23.48 -1.95
N VAL A 117 6.69 22.33 -1.51
CA VAL A 117 7.51 21.29 -0.89
C VAL A 117 8.41 20.63 -1.93
N ARG A 118 9.71 20.65 -1.66
CA ARG A 118 10.73 20.00 -2.50
C ARG A 118 11.14 18.68 -1.89
N ARG A 119 10.94 17.60 -2.64
CA ARG A 119 11.42 16.30 -2.24
C ARG A 119 12.93 16.21 -2.46
N ASN A 120 13.64 15.56 -1.53
CA ASN A 120 15.08 15.35 -1.65
C ASN A 120 15.39 14.38 -2.81
N SER A 121 15.88 14.90 -3.94
CA SER A 121 16.19 14.12 -5.13
C SER A 121 17.40 13.17 -4.95
N THR A 122 18.20 13.36 -3.90
CA THR A 122 19.34 12.48 -3.60
C THR A 122 18.96 11.30 -2.69
N SER A 123 17.77 11.33 -2.09
CA SER A 123 17.28 10.24 -1.26
C SER A 123 16.60 9.14 -2.11
N PRO A 124 17.00 7.86 -1.98
CA PRO A 124 16.33 6.76 -2.66
C PRO A 124 14.86 6.63 -2.27
N LEU A 125 14.48 7.07 -1.06
CA LEU A 125 13.09 7.02 -0.58
C LEU A 125 12.15 7.88 -1.41
N THR A 126 12.66 8.94 -2.06
CA THR A 126 11.87 9.82 -2.93
C THR A 126 11.29 9.08 -4.15
N TYR A 127 11.99 8.06 -4.62
CA TYR A 127 11.62 7.27 -5.80
C TYR A 127 10.82 6.01 -5.46
N LEU A 128 10.56 5.79 -4.17
CA LEU A 128 9.79 4.66 -3.67
C LEU A 128 8.40 5.09 -3.20
N LYS A 129 7.45 4.18 -3.25
CA LYS A 129 6.15 4.34 -2.59
C LYS A 129 6.27 3.88 -1.13
N SER A 130 7.15 4.59 -0.39
CA SER A 130 7.51 4.27 0.99
C SER A 130 6.55 4.90 2.00
N LEU A 131 6.64 4.48 3.26
CA LEU A 131 5.88 5.08 4.36
C LEU A 131 6.34 6.51 4.71
N ASN A 132 7.46 6.97 4.16
CA ASN A 132 7.92 8.37 4.23
C ASN A 132 7.08 9.26 3.30
N TYR A 133 5.78 9.31 3.53
CA TYR A 133 4.81 9.99 2.67
C TYR A 133 4.18 11.22 3.36
N GLY A 134 4.72 11.63 4.50
CA GLY A 134 4.19 12.71 5.33
C GLY A 134 4.03 14.03 4.57
N ASP A 135 5.05 14.46 3.84
CA ASP A 135 5.02 15.69 3.04
C ASP A 135 3.85 15.70 2.05
N CYS A 136 3.65 14.59 1.31
CA CYS A 136 2.54 14.47 0.37
C CYS A 136 1.17 14.52 1.04
N ILE A 137 1.07 14.05 2.28
CA ILE A 137 -0.19 14.09 3.05
C ILE A 137 -0.45 15.48 3.57
N LEU A 138 0.58 16.17 4.06
CA LEU A 138 0.46 17.55 4.54
C LEU A 138 0.07 18.50 3.41
N GLU A 139 0.69 18.39 2.24
CA GLU A 139 0.36 19.18 1.06
C GLU A 139 -1.07 18.95 0.55
N LYS A 140 -1.61 17.77 0.77
CA LYS A 140 -2.99 17.42 0.36
C LYS A 140 -4.05 17.98 1.30
N ARG A 141 -3.70 18.35 2.53
CA ARG A 141 -4.64 18.85 3.56
C ARG A 141 -4.94 20.34 3.38
#